data_96190887ea8c62257acdfda0f78bf282
#
_entry.id   96190887ea8c62257acdfda0f78bf282
#
_cell.length_a   1.000
_cell.length_b   1.000
_cell.length_c   1.000
_cell.angle_alpha   90.00
_cell.angle_beta   90.00
_cell.angle_gamma   90.00
#
_symmetry.space_group_name_H-M   'P 1'
#
loop_
_entity.id
_entity.type
_entity.pdbx_description
1 polymer ?
#
loop_
_entity_poly.entity_id
_entity_poly.type
_entity_poly.pdbx_seq_one_letter_code
_entity_poly.pdbx_strand_id
1 'polypeptide(L)'
;MFGAISNKDLEAVNDYFMQFIKFISYEKSEFEYIESTGNSKLDSMLKEWNNEIKFFDNRNKDDMKVLGEIVLTADKVEQGIYKNRIKASTNNPMISTLRNTLNKMLDSLDDSTSRILRVVNSYTDDDFTDSIKVIDKYKDDMKLLMESINKLGRSLEKNAKNNFQNGQTLEQNSSVMTSSMNNLASKANDQAAS
;
A
#
# COMPACT_ATOMS: atom_id res chain seq x y z
N MET A 1 -10.96 65.81 -1.96
CA MET A 1 -9.80 65.66 -2.87
C MET A 1 -9.47 64.18 -2.91
N PHE A 2 -9.59 63.56 -4.06
CA PHE A 2 -9.12 62.18 -4.21
C PHE A 2 -7.59 62.24 -4.26
N GLY A 3 -6.92 61.64 -3.26
CA GLY A 3 -5.47 61.63 -3.21
C GLY A 3 -4.90 60.99 -4.50
N ALA A 4 -4.05 61.73 -5.19
CA ALA A 4 -3.31 61.24 -6.32
C ALA A 4 -2.36 60.12 -5.81
N ILE A 5 -2.22 59.04 -6.55
CA ILE A 5 -1.23 57.97 -6.28
C ILE A 5 0.16 58.60 -6.39
N SER A 6 0.94 58.55 -5.34
CA SER A 6 2.30 59.07 -5.32
C SER A 6 3.31 58.07 -5.90
N ASN A 7 4.50 58.52 -6.28
CA ASN A 7 5.57 57.59 -6.71
C ASN A 7 5.93 56.58 -5.61
N LYS A 8 5.85 56.98 -4.35
CA LYS A 8 6.06 56.09 -3.20
C LYS A 8 5.00 54.99 -3.11
N ASP A 9 3.73 55.32 -3.44
CA ASP A 9 2.65 54.32 -3.48
C ASP A 9 2.87 53.31 -4.60
N LEU A 10 3.37 53.77 -5.77
CA LEU A 10 3.69 52.89 -6.90
C LEU A 10 4.86 51.96 -6.58
N GLU A 11 5.90 52.45 -5.93
CA GLU A 11 7.01 51.63 -5.45
C GLU A 11 6.52 50.55 -4.47
N ALA A 12 5.69 50.91 -3.50
CA ALA A 12 5.14 49.94 -2.53
C ALA A 12 4.30 48.84 -3.21
N VAL A 13 3.48 49.19 -4.19
CA VAL A 13 2.71 48.22 -4.97
C VAL A 13 3.63 47.31 -5.81
N ASN A 14 4.65 47.88 -6.43
CA ASN A 14 5.62 47.09 -7.21
C ASN A 14 6.39 46.09 -6.32
N ASP A 15 6.86 46.56 -5.15
CA ASP A 15 7.56 45.70 -4.19
C ASP A 15 6.67 44.57 -3.66
N TYR A 16 5.40 44.89 -3.37
CA TYR A 16 4.41 43.90 -2.96
C TYR A 16 4.19 42.84 -4.04
N PHE A 17 4.03 43.27 -5.30
CA PHE A 17 3.89 42.37 -6.44
C PHE A 17 5.13 41.51 -6.65
N MET A 18 6.34 42.09 -6.54
CA MET A 18 7.59 41.34 -6.66
C MET A 18 7.77 40.31 -5.52
N GLN A 19 7.34 40.66 -4.31
CA GLN A 19 7.29 39.69 -3.21
C GLN A 19 6.32 38.54 -3.50
N PHE A 20 5.14 38.83 -4.07
CA PHE A 20 4.19 37.80 -4.47
C PHE A 20 4.77 36.88 -5.53
N ILE A 21 5.44 37.41 -6.56
CA ILE A 21 6.13 36.60 -7.58
C ILE A 21 7.18 35.68 -6.94
N LYS A 22 8.02 36.21 -6.04
CA LYS A 22 9.02 35.39 -5.34
C LYS A 22 8.39 34.30 -4.46
N PHE A 23 7.26 34.59 -3.85
CA PHE A 23 6.50 33.64 -3.05
C PHE A 23 5.94 32.50 -3.91
N ILE A 24 5.25 32.80 -5.02
CA ILE A 24 4.71 31.78 -5.91
C ILE A 24 5.77 31.00 -6.68
N SER A 25 6.99 31.56 -6.85
CA SER A 25 8.15 30.91 -7.46
C SER A 25 8.96 30.07 -6.47
N TYR A 26 8.50 29.95 -5.22
CA TYR A 26 9.19 29.25 -4.12
C TYR A 26 10.56 29.82 -3.74
N GLU A 27 10.85 31.07 -4.14
CA GLU A 27 12.06 31.79 -3.72
C GLU A 27 11.95 32.33 -2.29
N LYS A 28 10.71 32.56 -1.81
CA LYS A 28 10.35 32.88 -0.42
C LYS A 28 9.35 31.85 0.12
N SER A 29 9.57 31.39 1.35
CA SER A 29 8.67 30.45 2.05
C SER A 29 7.46 31.12 2.70
N GLU A 30 7.57 32.41 3.00
CA GLU A 30 6.54 33.19 3.67
C GLU A 30 6.27 34.48 2.89
N PHE A 31 5.02 34.93 2.94
CA PHE A 31 4.57 36.18 2.34
C PHE A 31 4.33 37.24 3.41
N GLU A 32 4.95 38.41 3.23
CA GLU A 32 4.80 39.55 4.13
C GLU A 32 3.66 40.43 3.65
N TYR A 33 2.58 40.49 4.43
CA TYR A 33 1.39 41.29 4.11
C TYR A 33 1.60 42.75 4.46
N ILE A 34 1.29 43.66 3.52
CA ILE A 34 1.23 45.11 3.79
C ILE A 34 -0.20 45.43 4.23
N GLU A 35 -0.37 45.90 5.45
CA GLU A 35 -1.69 46.22 6.00
C GLU A 35 -2.14 47.67 5.71
N SER A 36 -1.20 48.62 5.64
CA SER A 36 -1.51 50.01 5.32
C SER A 36 -0.32 50.72 4.69
N THR A 37 -0.63 51.56 3.68
CA THR A 37 0.32 52.46 3.00
C THR A 37 0.08 53.93 3.41
N GLY A 38 -1.02 54.22 4.13
CA GLY A 38 -1.51 55.56 4.42
C GLY A 38 -2.40 56.16 3.34
N ASN A 39 -2.64 55.43 2.24
CA ASN A 39 -3.58 55.79 1.18
C ASN A 39 -4.79 54.86 1.22
N SER A 40 -5.96 55.38 1.63
CA SER A 40 -7.15 54.57 1.88
C SER A 40 -7.67 53.75 0.68
N LYS A 41 -7.47 54.24 -0.55
CA LYS A 41 -7.84 53.50 -1.75
C LYS A 41 -6.91 52.33 -1.98
N LEU A 42 -5.60 52.55 -1.82
CA LEU A 42 -4.59 51.54 -1.93
C LEU A 42 -4.72 50.48 -0.83
N ASP A 43 -4.97 50.93 0.40
CA ASP A 43 -5.19 50.03 1.53
C ASP A 43 -6.41 49.10 1.33
N SER A 44 -7.51 49.63 0.73
CA SER A 44 -8.66 48.79 0.37
C SER A 44 -8.31 47.71 -0.67
N MET A 45 -7.56 48.09 -1.71
CA MET A 45 -7.11 47.17 -2.74
C MET A 45 -6.12 46.11 -2.20
N LEU A 46 -5.16 46.53 -1.37
CA LEU A 46 -4.23 45.61 -0.71
C LEU A 46 -4.93 44.65 0.24
N LYS A 47 -5.99 45.08 0.91
CA LYS A 47 -6.81 44.21 1.75
C LYS A 47 -7.48 43.10 0.95
N GLU A 48 -8.01 43.39 -0.25
CA GLU A 48 -8.58 42.39 -1.14
C GLU A 48 -7.49 41.42 -1.62
N TRP A 49 -6.35 41.93 -2.07
CA TRP A 49 -5.22 41.11 -2.49
C TRP A 49 -4.67 40.24 -1.35
N ASN A 50 -4.54 40.79 -0.14
CA ASN A 50 -4.14 40.01 1.02
C ASN A 50 -5.07 38.82 1.27
N ASN A 51 -6.39 38.99 1.12
CA ASN A 51 -7.35 37.91 1.28
C ASN A 51 -7.18 36.82 0.22
N GLU A 52 -7.01 37.22 -1.05
CA GLU A 52 -6.78 36.27 -2.14
C GLU A 52 -5.45 35.53 -2.00
N ILE A 53 -4.39 36.21 -1.59
CA ILE A 53 -3.08 35.61 -1.33
C ILE A 53 -3.15 34.65 -0.14
N LYS A 54 -3.85 35.02 0.96
CA LYS A 54 -4.09 34.09 2.10
C LYS A 54 -4.86 32.83 1.66
N PHE A 55 -5.87 33.00 0.82
CA PHE A 55 -6.64 31.88 0.29
C PHE A 55 -5.75 30.97 -0.56
N PHE A 56 -4.91 31.56 -1.43
CA PHE A 56 -3.95 30.82 -2.24
C PHE A 56 -2.91 30.08 -1.37
N ASP A 57 -2.33 30.73 -0.36
CA ASP A 57 -1.36 30.15 0.56
C ASP A 57 -1.95 28.94 1.32
N ASN A 58 -3.15 29.09 1.85
CA ASN A 58 -3.84 28.00 2.54
C ASN A 58 -4.08 26.81 1.62
N ARG A 59 -4.50 27.08 0.38
CA ARG A 59 -4.69 26.02 -0.61
C ARG A 59 -3.37 25.30 -0.95
N ASN A 60 -2.29 26.05 -1.11
CA ASN A 60 -0.96 25.47 -1.33
C ASN A 60 -0.49 24.63 -0.13
N LYS A 61 -0.76 25.07 1.10
CA LYS A 61 -0.44 24.29 2.31
C LYS A 61 -1.20 22.97 2.35
N ASP A 62 -2.49 22.97 1.99
CA ASP A 62 -3.27 21.73 1.89
C ASP A 62 -2.72 20.80 0.80
N ASP A 63 -2.35 21.35 -0.36
CA ASP A 63 -1.71 20.59 -1.44
C ASP A 63 -0.40 19.95 -0.98
N MET A 64 0.48 20.73 -0.34
CA MET A 64 1.76 20.27 0.19
C MET A 64 1.59 19.19 1.26
N LYS A 65 0.57 19.29 2.09
CA LYS A 65 0.25 18.28 3.10
C LYS A 65 -0.10 16.94 2.46
N VAL A 66 -0.94 16.96 1.42
CA VAL A 66 -1.28 15.72 0.68
C VAL A 66 -0.04 15.15 0.00
N LEU A 67 0.77 15.97 -0.65
CA LEU A 67 2.01 15.53 -1.30
C LEU A 67 3.00 14.94 -0.29
N GLY A 68 3.14 15.55 0.88
CA GLY A 68 3.96 15.01 1.97
C GLY A 68 3.48 13.63 2.45
N GLU A 69 2.17 13.44 2.64
CA GLU A 69 1.62 12.13 2.97
C GLU A 69 1.82 11.10 1.85
N ILE A 70 1.78 11.52 0.57
CA ILE A 70 2.09 10.64 -0.57
C ILE A 70 3.52 10.13 -0.47
N VAL A 71 4.50 11.02 -0.24
CA VAL A 71 5.92 10.64 -0.10
C VAL A 71 6.11 9.68 1.05
N LEU A 72 5.60 10.02 2.24
CA LEU A 72 5.69 9.14 3.43
C LEU A 72 5.01 7.78 3.22
N THR A 73 3.93 7.75 2.44
CA THR A 73 3.24 6.50 2.13
C THR A 73 4.04 5.67 1.13
N ALA A 74 4.68 6.32 0.14
CA ALA A 74 5.57 5.65 -0.81
C ALA A 74 6.76 4.98 -0.12
N ASP A 75 7.39 5.64 0.86
CA ASP A 75 8.47 5.06 1.67
C ASP A 75 8.02 3.79 2.42
N LYS A 76 6.77 3.77 2.90
CA LYS A 76 6.20 2.58 3.55
C LYS A 76 5.91 1.46 2.56
N VAL A 77 5.47 1.80 1.35
CA VAL A 77 5.26 0.82 0.26
C VAL A 77 6.58 0.16 -0.13
N GLU A 78 7.67 0.92 -0.21
CA GLU A 78 9.02 0.39 -0.44
C GLU A 78 9.42 -0.65 0.62
N GLN A 79 9.00 -0.46 1.87
CA GLN A 79 9.20 -1.39 2.98
C GLN A 79 8.20 -2.57 3.00
N GLY A 80 7.31 -2.68 2.02
CA GLY A 80 6.28 -3.72 1.95
C GLY A 80 5.04 -3.45 2.84
N ILE A 81 4.87 -2.24 3.37
CA ILE A 81 3.76 -1.85 4.23
C ILE A 81 2.65 -1.23 3.39
N TYR A 82 1.62 -2.02 3.03
CA TYR A 82 0.53 -1.59 2.14
C TYR A 82 -0.74 -1.12 2.86
N LYS A 83 -0.80 -1.21 4.19
CA LYS A 83 -2.00 -0.88 4.99
C LYS A 83 -2.24 0.62 5.18
N ASN A 84 -1.24 1.45 4.92
CA ASN A 84 -1.36 2.88 5.08
C ASN A 84 -2.18 3.50 3.95
N ARG A 85 -2.84 4.62 4.26
CA ARG A 85 -3.62 5.40 3.29
C ARG A 85 -3.31 6.87 3.47
N ILE A 86 -3.34 7.61 2.37
CA ILE A 86 -3.22 9.05 2.32
C ILE A 86 -4.55 9.64 2.80
N LYS A 87 -4.55 10.31 3.96
CA LYS A 87 -5.76 10.82 4.63
C LYS A 87 -5.99 12.30 4.37
N ALA A 88 -4.92 13.09 4.23
CA ALA A 88 -5.00 14.50 3.93
C ALA A 88 -5.84 14.74 2.68
N SER A 89 -6.53 15.86 2.64
CA SER A 89 -7.40 16.27 1.53
C SER A 89 -7.05 17.66 1.03
N THR A 90 -7.36 17.91 -0.23
CA THR A 90 -7.20 19.21 -0.89
C THR A 90 -8.36 19.45 -1.83
N ASN A 91 -8.61 20.72 -2.12
CA ASN A 91 -9.56 21.15 -3.15
C ASN A 91 -8.94 21.14 -4.57
N ASN A 92 -7.65 20.83 -4.72
CA ASN A 92 -7.00 20.69 -6.01
C ASN A 92 -7.42 19.36 -6.66
N PRO A 93 -8.14 19.37 -7.79
CA PRO A 93 -8.68 18.16 -8.38
C PRO A 93 -7.58 17.21 -8.90
N MET A 94 -6.42 17.74 -9.32
CA MET A 94 -5.31 16.92 -9.80
C MET A 94 -4.68 16.12 -8.65
N ILE A 95 -4.38 16.78 -7.53
CA ILE A 95 -3.79 16.15 -6.35
C ILE A 95 -4.79 15.21 -5.68
N SER A 96 -6.06 15.60 -5.61
CA SER A 96 -7.14 14.73 -5.10
C SER A 96 -7.29 13.46 -5.94
N THR A 97 -7.21 13.57 -7.28
CA THR A 97 -7.24 12.41 -8.18
C THR A 97 -6.02 11.52 -7.95
N LEU A 98 -4.81 12.08 -7.85
CA LEU A 98 -3.58 11.34 -7.56
C LEU A 98 -3.71 10.57 -6.23
N ARG A 99 -4.12 11.23 -5.15
CA ARG A 99 -4.38 10.61 -3.84
C ARG A 99 -5.34 9.42 -3.96
N ASN A 100 -6.47 9.61 -4.63
CA ASN A 100 -7.48 8.57 -4.78
C ASN A 100 -6.97 7.38 -5.60
N THR A 101 -6.18 7.64 -6.64
CA THR A 101 -5.58 6.59 -7.47
C THR A 101 -4.54 5.80 -6.69
N LEU A 102 -3.69 6.47 -5.90
CA LEU A 102 -2.70 5.81 -5.04
C LEU A 102 -3.39 4.98 -3.94
N ASN A 103 -4.42 5.49 -3.28
CA ASN A 103 -5.16 4.72 -2.29
C ASN A 103 -5.81 3.47 -2.89
N LYS A 104 -6.39 3.54 -4.11
CA LYS A 104 -6.92 2.36 -4.83
C LYS A 104 -5.82 1.36 -5.18
N MET A 105 -4.63 1.83 -5.54
CA MET A 105 -3.48 0.96 -5.78
C MET A 105 -3.09 0.24 -4.48
N LEU A 106 -3.02 0.95 -3.36
CA LEU A 106 -2.72 0.39 -2.04
C LEU A 106 -3.76 -0.63 -1.58
N ASP A 107 -5.06 -0.36 -1.82
CA ASP A 107 -6.14 -1.34 -1.55
C ASP A 107 -5.90 -2.63 -2.33
N SER A 108 -5.49 -2.52 -3.58
CA SER A 108 -5.21 -3.67 -4.44
C SER A 108 -4.00 -4.48 -4.00
N LEU A 109 -2.92 -3.80 -3.57
CA LEU A 109 -1.71 -4.45 -3.06
C LEU A 109 -1.97 -5.14 -1.72
N ASP A 110 -2.66 -4.48 -0.81
CA ASP A 110 -3.01 -5.04 0.51
C ASP A 110 -3.91 -6.28 0.37
N ASP A 111 -4.95 -6.21 -0.47
CA ASP A 111 -5.86 -7.34 -0.74
C ASP A 111 -5.10 -8.54 -1.36
N SER A 112 -4.29 -8.31 -2.38
CA SER A 112 -3.54 -9.39 -3.04
C SER A 112 -2.53 -10.04 -2.10
N THR A 113 -1.77 -9.24 -1.35
CA THR A 113 -0.77 -9.74 -0.39
C THR A 113 -1.45 -10.51 0.74
N SER A 114 -2.57 -10.00 1.27
CA SER A 114 -3.32 -10.67 2.35
C SER A 114 -3.87 -12.02 1.89
N ARG A 115 -4.37 -12.13 0.66
CA ARG A 115 -4.86 -13.41 0.09
C ARG A 115 -3.73 -14.41 -0.07
N ILE A 116 -2.58 -13.98 -0.58
CA ILE A 116 -1.40 -14.82 -0.73
C ILE A 116 -0.94 -15.33 0.63
N LEU A 117 -0.76 -14.44 1.60
CA LEU A 117 -0.30 -14.79 2.94
C LEU A 117 -1.25 -15.77 3.64
N ARG A 118 -2.57 -15.57 3.50
CA ARG A 118 -3.58 -16.46 4.09
C ARG A 118 -3.39 -17.90 3.57
N VAL A 119 -3.30 -18.08 2.27
CA VAL A 119 -3.18 -19.41 1.66
C VAL A 119 -1.82 -20.04 1.95
N VAL A 120 -0.74 -19.26 1.90
CA VAL A 120 0.60 -19.77 2.24
C VAL A 120 0.66 -20.19 3.71
N ASN A 121 0.04 -19.46 4.63
CA ASN A 121 -0.04 -19.83 6.04
C ASN A 121 -0.85 -21.14 6.23
N SER A 122 -2.00 -21.32 5.54
CA SER A 122 -2.70 -22.60 5.56
C SER A 122 -1.79 -23.77 5.15
N TYR A 123 -0.95 -23.58 4.14
CA TYR A 123 -0.01 -24.62 3.71
C TYR A 123 1.09 -24.92 4.74
N THR A 124 1.49 -23.93 5.56
CA THR A 124 2.43 -24.15 6.67
C THR A 124 1.82 -24.95 7.82
N ASP A 125 0.49 -24.93 7.92
CA ASP A 125 -0.29 -25.69 8.92
C ASP A 125 -0.78 -27.04 8.35
N ASP A 126 -0.18 -27.51 7.25
CA ASP A 126 -0.53 -28.75 6.51
C ASP A 126 -1.97 -28.78 5.97
N ASP A 127 -2.66 -27.65 5.92
CA ASP A 127 -3.94 -27.50 5.25
C ASP A 127 -3.75 -27.05 3.79
N PHE A 128 -3.75 -28.00 2.89
CA PHE A 128 -3.60 -27.79 1.45
C PHE A 128 -4.94 -27.66 0.70
N THR A 129 -6.05 -27.54 1.41
CA THR A 129 -7.39 -27.42 0.83
C THR A 129 -7.71 -25.99 0.40
N ASP A 130 -7.05 -24.99 1.00
CA ASP A 130 -7.26 -23.58 0.68
C ASP A 130 -6.61 -23.20 -0.66
N SER A 131 -7.18 -22.20 -1.31
CA SER A 131 -6.68 -21.70 -2.58
C SER A 131 -6.95 -20.22 -2.77
N ILE A 132 -6.12 -19.55 -3.58
CA ILE A 132 -6.31 -18.14 -3.93
C ILE A 132 -7.35 -18.05 -5.04
N LYS A 133 -8.45 -17.32 -4.80
CA LYS A 133 -9.39 -16.97 -5.84
C LYS A 133 -8.74 -15.95 -6.80
N VAL A 134 -8.32 -16.43 -7.96
CA VAL A 134 -7.81 -15.56 -9.03
C VAL A 134 -8.98 -14.89 -9.72
N ILE A 135 -8.99 -13.55 -9.74
CA ILE A 135 -10.04 -12.73 -10.37
C ILE A 135 -9.47 -11.99 -11.58
N ASP A 136 -10.31 -11.61 -12.52
CA ASP A 136 -9.91 -10.98 -13.80
C ASP A 136 -9.19 -9.63 -13.65
N LYS A 137 -9.27 -9.04 -12.46
CA LYS A 137 -8.54 -7.81 -12.10
C LYS A 137 -7.01 -8.02 -12.16
N TYR A 138 -6.54 -9.21 -11.78
CA TYR A 138 -5.11 -9.51 -11.78
C TYR A 138 -4.65 -9.96 -13.16
N LYS A 139 -3.56 -9.38 -13.62
CA LYS A 139 -2.94 -9.64 -14.93
C LYS A 139 -1.48 -10.04 -14.72
N ASP A 140 -0.89 -10.55 -15.77
CA ASP A 140 0.53 -10.86 -15.89
C ASP A 140 1.12 -11.56 -14.66
N ASP A 141 2.20 -11.04 -14.12
CA ASP A 141 2.98 -11.66 -13.05
C ASP A 141 2.17 -11.92 -11.76
N MET A 142 1.26 -11.02 -11.38
CA MET A 142 0.44 -11.23 -10.18
C MET A 142 -0.52 -12.42 -10.36
N LYS A 143 -1.13 -12.55 -11.53
CA LYS A 143 -1.98 -13.68 -11.87
C LYS A 143 -1.16 -14.98 -11.89
N LEU A 144 -0.01 -14.97 -12.55
CA LEU A 144 0.88 -16.09 -12.63
C LEU A 144 1.36 -16.55 -11.23
N LEU A 145 1.71 -15.62 -10.36
CA LEU A 145 2.09 -15.91 -8.97
C LEU A 145 0.97 -16.63 -8.22
N MET A 146 -0.26 -16.12 -8.28
CA MET A 146 -1.42 -16.72 -7.60
C MET A 146 -1.73 -18.13 -8.14
N GLU A 147 -1.68 -18.32 -9.45
CA GLU A 147 -1.87 -19.62 -10.11
C GLU A 147 -0.76 -20.61 -9.72
N SER A 148 0.49 -20.14 -9.60
CA SER A 148 1.64 -20.94 -9.18
C SER A 148 1.51 -21.42 -7.73
N ILE A 149 1.06 -20.57 -6.83
CA ILE A 149 0.78 -20.93 -5.43
C ILE A 149 -0.33 -21.99 -5.38
N ASN A 150 -1.41 -21.80 -6.15
CA ASN A 150 -2.49 -22.80 -6.22
C ASN A 150 -1.99 -24.15 -6.78
N LYS A 151 -1.07 -24.13 -7.76
CA LYS A 151 -0.45 -25.34 -8.29
C LYS A 151 0.43 -26.03 -7.25
N LEU A 152 1.19 -25.26 -6.47
CA LEU A 152 1.98 -25.77 -5.35
C LEU A 152 1.08 -26.47 -4.32
N GLY A 153 -0.03 -25.84 -3.90
CA GLY A 153 -0.97 -26.45 -2.96
C GLY A 153 -1.50 -27.81 -3.44
N ARG A 154 -1.93 -27.89 -4.71
CA ARG A 154 -2.37 -29.18 -5.29
C ARG A 154 -1.26 -30.23 -5.29
N SER A 155 -0.02 -29.84 -5.50
CA SER A 155 1.11 -30.77 -5.46
C SER A 155 1.40 -31.28 -4.05
N LEU A 156 1.33 -30.39 -3.06
CA LEU A 156 1.49 -30.73 -1.64
C LEU A 156 0.37 -31.67 -1.17
N GLU A 157 -0.88 -31.37 -1.50
CA GLU A 157 -2.03 -32.23 -1.20
C GLU A 157 -1.83 -33.66 -1.77
N LYS A 158 -1.43 -33.75 -3.04
CA LYS A 158 -1.15 -35.05 -3.70
C LYS A 158 -0.03 -35.81 -2.98
N ASN A 159 1.05 -35.10 -2.60
CA ASN A 159 2.17 -35.71 -1.89
C ASN A 159 1.76 -36.22 -0.51
N ALA A 160 0.98 -35.45 0.23
CA ALA A 160 0.45 -35.86 1.54
C ALA A 160 -0.43 -37.10 1.43
N LYS A 161 -1.34 -37.18 0.44
CA LYS A 161 -2.15 -38.36 0.16
C LYS A 161 -1.30 -39.59 -0.18
N ASN A 162 -0.28 -39.45 -1.03
CA ASN A 162 0.62 -40.52 -1.39
C ASN A 162 1.40 -41.04 -0.16
N ASN A 163 1.91 -40.11 0.67
CA ASN A 163 2.62 -40.46 1.89
C ASN A 163 1.73 -41.23 2.87
N PHE A 164 0.48 -40.82 3.02
CA PHE A 164 -0.49 -41.51 3.87
C PHE A 164 -0.76 -42.92 3.37
N GLN A 165 -0.97 -43.12 2.03
CA GLN A 165 -1.17 -44.43 1.42
C GLN A 165 0.06 -45.32 1.59
N ASN A 166 1.25 -44.78 1.40
CA ASN A 166 2.50 -45.51 1.60
C ASN A 166 2.65 -45.96 3.07
N GLY A 167 2.28 -45.09 4.02
CA GLY A 167 2.26 -45.41 5.44
C GLY A 167 1.32 -46.60 5.76
N GLN A 168 0.10 -46.55 5.23
CA GLN A 168 -0.86 -47.66 5.39
C GLN A 168 -0.33 -48.99 4.78
N THR A 169 0.27 -48.92 3.60
CA THR A 169 0.86 -50.09 2.93
C THR A 169 2.00 -50.65 3.78
N LEU A 170 2.85 -49.81 4.34
CA LEU A 170 3.96 -50.22 5.21
C LEU A 170 3.46 -50.88 6.49
N GLU A 171 2.42 -50.36 7.13
CA GLU A 171 1.77 -50.93 8.32
C GLU A 171 1.23 -52.36 7.99
N GLN A 172 0.53 -52.51 6.87
CA GLN A 172 -0.01 -53.76 6.43
C GLN A 172 1.10 -54.79 6.15
N ASN A 173 2.17 -54.39 5.45
CA ASN A 173 3.32 -55.26 5.18
C ASN A 173 4.04 -55.68 6.48
N SER A 174 4.16 -54.78 7.45
CA SER A 174 4.73 -55.07 8.77
C SER A 174 3.89 -56.11 9.53
N SER A 175 2.57 -56.00 9.48
CA SER A 175 1.65 -56.98 10.05
C SER A 175 1.78 -58.37 9.46
N VAL A 176 1.85 -58.46 8.11
CA VAL A 176 2.03 -59.67 7.36
C VAL A 176 3.40 -60.31 7.71
N MET A 177 4.46 -59.51 7.81
CA MET A 177 5.78 -59.99 8.18
C MET A 177 5.82 -60.55 9.60
N THR A 178 5.18 -59.85 10.57
CA THR A 178 5.08 -60.32 11.94
C THR A 178 4.34 -61.65 12.02
N SER A 179 3.23 -61.84 11.28
CA SER A 179 2.50 -63.11 11.22
C SER A 179 3.36 -64.24 10.59
N SER A 180 4.09 -63.92 9.55
CA SER A 180 5.00 -64.90 8.89
C SER A 180 6.13 -65.31 9.81
N MET A 181 6.70 -64.38 10.57
CA MET A 181 7.74 -64.68 11.57
C MET A 181 7.22 -65.60 12.71
N ASN A 182 6.01 -65.29 13.20
CA ASN A 182 5.37 -66.15 14.23
C ASN A 182 5.13 -67.58 13.71
N ASN A 183 4.65 -67.72 12.44
CA ASN A 183 4.47 -69.03 11.83
C ASN A 183 5.79 -69.76 11.62
N LEU A 184 6.85 -69.07 11.27
CA LEU A 184 8.18 -69.63 11.10
C LEU A 184 8.74 -70.11 12.45
N ALA A 185 8.59 -69.31 13.51
CA ALA A 185 9.01 -69.68 14.85
C ALA A 185 8.26 -70.91 15.37
N SER A 186 6.96 -71.01 15.11
CA SER A 186 6.17 -72.21 15.47
C SER A 186 6.68 -73.45 14.74
N LYS A 187 6.88 -73.37 13.42
CA LYS A 187 7.40 -74.50 12.63
C LYS A 187 8.81 -74.91 13.05
N ALA A 188 9.68 -73.96 13.40
CA ALA A 188 11.02 -74.27 13.88
C ALA A 188 10.99 -74.99 15.23
N ASN A 189 10.09 -74.61 16.13
CA ASN A 189 9.89 -75.29 17.41
C ASN A 189 9.36 -76.73 17.19
N ASP A 190 8.39 -76.95 16.32
CA ASP A 190 7.86 -78.26 15.99
C ASP A 190 8.95 -79.19 15.42
N GLN A 191 9.82 -78.60 14.60
CA GLN A 191 10.94 -79.38 13.96
C GLN A 191 12.06 -79.69 15.00
N ALA A 192 12.26 -78.87 16.03
CA ALA A 192 13.23 -79.15 17.08
C ALA A 192 12.73 -80.17 18.10
N ALA A 193 11.42 -80.42 18.15
CA ALA A 193 10.77 -81.36 19.08
C ALA A 193 10.57 -82.75 18.47
N SER A 194 10.82 -82.92 17.17
CA SER A 194 10.78 -84.20 16.43
C SER A 194 12.15 -84.82 16.31
#